data_b7c0d2833919feb3c6df991f67e17e12
#
_entry.id   b7c0d2833919feb3c6df991f67e17e12
#
_cell.length_a   1.000
_cell.length_b   1.000
_cell.length_c   1.000
_cell.angle_alpha   90.00
_cell.angle_beta   90.00
_cell.angle_gamma   90.00
#
_symmetry.space_group_name_H-M   'P 1'
#
loop_
_entity.id
_entity.type
_entity.pdbx_description
1 polymer ?
#
loop_
_entity_poly.entity_id
_entity_poly.type
_entity_poly.pdbx_seq_one_letter_code
_entity_poly.pdbx_strand_id
1 'polypeptide(L)'
;MTANAYERTIDWNQYWNEADAEDRADANASAEFVVDPLLELLEERGPPNSYADVGCGAGAAAFAVADRYPETTVVGYDAADPALEAARERTREAGRTNVSFERAVLPDFDPERTFDVISAFFTLCYVEDVERAIRALYDAVAPGGVLVFTYHNRLARSRFRAVAESPEEYLDESSRFDPDTYADRFELVLSGESLLSYDRIHDALGTWPRSVWSVAEEAERYGAWRQNPLVYVPK
;
A
#
# COMPACT_ATOMS: atom_id res chain seq x y z
N MET A 1 -20.05 0.19 17.87
CA MET A 1 -19.30 -1.07 17.72
C MET A 1 -18.30 -0.80 16.63
N THR A 2 -17.04 -0.65 16.95
CA THR A 2 -15.96 -0.52 15.96
C THR A 2 -15.90 -1.85 15.22
N ALA A 3 -16.16 -1.82 13.91
CA ALA A 3 -15.93 -2.97 13.04
C ALA A 3 -14.52 -3.49 13.30
N ASN A 4 -14.35 -4.81 13.37
CA ASN A 4 -13.03 -5.40 13.51
C ASN A 4 -12.23 -5.05 12.25
N ALA A 5 -11.20 -4.25 12.41
CA ALA A 5 -10.37 -3.78 11.29
C ALA A 5 -9.67 -4.93 10.51
N TYR A 6 -9.75 -6.16 11.04
CA TYR A 6 -9.03 -7.33 10.55
C TYR A 6 -9.95 -8.52 10.21
N GLU A 7 -11.22 -8.24 9.87
CA GLU A 7 -12.07 -9.31 9.35
C GLU A 7 -11.48 -9.86 8.04
N ARG A 8 -11.37 -11.20 7.97
CA ARG A 8 -10.91 -11.93 6.78
C ARG A 8 -9.46 -11.64 6.35
N THR A 9 -8.62 -11.28 7.32
CA THR A 9 -7.17 -11.17 7.20
C THR A 9 -6.53 -11.49 8.56
N ILE A 10 -5.22 -11.49 8.66
CA ILE A 10 -4.51 -11.67 9.94
C ILE A 10 -4.70 -10.46 10.87
N ASP A 11 -4.52 -10.65 12.17
CA ASP A 11 -4.45 -9.54 13.12
C ASP A 11 -3.12 -8.79 12.96
N TRP A 12 -3.17 -7.64 12.28
CA TRP A 12 -2.01 -6.81 12.02
C TRP A 12 -1.39 -6.20 13.28
N ASN A 13 -2.17 -5.98 14.37
CA ASN A 13 -1.61 -5.55 15.65
C ASN A 13 -0.76 -6.66 16.27
N GLN A 14 -1.27 -7.90 16.23
CA GLN A 14 -0.51 -9.05 16.71
C GLN A 14 0.75 -9.24 15.87
N TYR A 15 0.63 -9.25 14.55
CA TYR A 15 1.76 -9.38 13.62
C TYR A 15 2.88 -8.36 13.92
N TRP A 16 2.55 -7.07 14.02
CA TRP A 16 3.52 -6.03 14.28
C TRP A 16 4.12 -6.06 15.70
N ASN A 17 3.40 -6.60 16.68
CA ASN A 17 3.93 -6.79 18.04
C ASN A 17 4.92 -7.95 18.13
N GLU A 18 4.66 -9.03 17.40
CA GLU A 18 5.46 -10.25 17.43
C GLU A 18 6.61 -10.23 16.40
N ALA A 19 6.49 -9.43 15.36
CA ALA A 19 7.47 -9.30 14.29
C ALA A 19 8.84 -8.84 14.82
N ASP A 20 9.88 -9.55 14.47
CA ASP A 20 11.25 -9.13 14.70
C ASP A 20 11.71 -8.05 13.66
N ALA A 21 13.01 -7.74 13.64
CA ALA A 21 13.53 -6.72 12.72
C ALA A 21 13.47 -7.16 11.26
N GLU A 22 13.62 -8.46 10.97
CA GLU A 22 13.56 -9.06 9.65
C GLU A 22 12.12 -9.12 9.15
N ASP A 23 11.19 -9.60 9.97
CA ASP A 23 9.75 -9.60 9.70
C ASP A 23 9.22 -8.19 9.41
N ARG A 24 9.66 -7.19 10.18
CA ARG A 24 9.27 -5.79 9.96
C ARG A 24 9.83 -5.23 8.66
N ALA A 25 11.03 -5.62 8.25
CA ALA A 25 11.60 -5.26 6.96
C ALA A 25 10.81 -5.92 5.83
N ASP A 26 10.41 -7.18 5.99
CA ASP A 26 9.62 -7.93 5.02
C ASP A 26 8.18 -7.42 4.88
N ALA A 27 7.56 -6.95 5.98
CA ALA A 27 6.28 -6.27 5.92
C ALA A 27 6.35 -4.93 5.18
N ASN A 28 7.54 -4.34 5.04
CA ASN A 28 7.80 -3.14 4.26
C ASN A 28 8.14 -3.44 2.78
N ALA A 29 7.43 -4.36 2.13
CA ALA A 29 7.62 -4.65 0.70
C ALA A 29 7.62 -3.39 -0.19
N SER A 30 6.96 -2.31 0.26
CA SER A 30 7.00 -1.01 -0.40
C SER A 30 8.41 -0.44 -0.52
N ALA A 31 9.29 -0.66 0.46
CA ALA A 31 10.67 -0.16 0.41
C ALA A 31 11.46 -0.75 -0.75
N GLU A 32 11.25 -2.03 -1.03
CA GLU A 32 11.99 -2.74 -2.08
C GLU A 32 11.43 -2.54 -3.48
N PHE A 33 10.08 -2.48 -3.59
CA PHE A 33 9.46 -2.62 -4.90
C PHE A 33 8.82 -1.34 -5.46
N VAL A 34 8.40 -0.40 -4.62
CA VAL A 34 7.62 0.76 -5.09
C VAL A 34 8.26 2.11 -4.81
N VAL A 35 9.26 2.22 -3.94
CA VAL A 35 9.87 3.51 -3.61
C VAL A 35 10.51 4.15 -4.83
N ASP A 36 11.36 3.43 -5.56
CA ASP A 36 12.03 3.98 -6.74
C ASP A 36 11.03 4.44 -7.80
N PRO A 37 10.09 3.58 -8.29
CA PRO A 37 9.11 4.02 -9.29
C PRO A 37 8.15 5.11 -8.78
N LEU A 38 7.88 5.18 -7.48
CA LEU A 38 7.14 6.30 -6.90
C LEU A 38 7.93 7.60 -7.02
N LEU A 39 9.21 7.59 -6.64
CA LEU A 39 10.05 8.79 -6.71
C LEU A 39 10.24 9.26 -8.16
N GLU A 40 10.41 8.35 -9.12
CA GLU A 40 10.46 8.66 -10.55
C GLU A 40 9.16 9.34 -11.03
N LEU A 41 8.00 8.81 -10.63
CA LEU A 41 6.71 9.43 -10.91
C LEU A 41 6.59 10.84 -10.31
N LEU A 42 7.07 11.03 -9.08
CA LEU A 42 7.04 12.34 -8.41
C LEU A 42 8.02 13.32 -9.06
N GLU A 43 9.17 12.87 -9.53
CA GLU A 43 10.13 13.71 -10.28
C GLU A 43 9.51 14.23 -11.58
N GLU A 44 8.82 13.37 -12.34
CA GLU A 44 8.14 13.76 -13.58
C GLU A 44 7.01 14.77 -13.32
N ARG A 45 6.25 14.57 -12.23
CA ARG A 45 5.12 15.44 -11.89
C ARG A 45 5.52 16.73 -11.16
N GLY A 46 6.71 16.78 -10.62
CA GLY A 46 7.21 17.81 -9.72
C GLY A 46 6.94 17.49 -8.24
N PRO A 47 7.74 18.06 -7.32
CA PRO A 47 7.63 17.79 -5.88
C PRO A 47 6.23 18.17 -5.35
N PRO A 48 5.55 17.25 -4.61
CA PRO A 48 4.25 17.54 -4.01
C PRO A 48 4.42 18.46 -2.78
N ASN A 49 3.42 19.29 -2.47
CA ASN A 49 3.39 20.03 -1.19
C ASN A 49 2.92 19.12 -0.05
N SER A 50 2.06 18.14 -0.37
CA SER A 50 1.49 17.21 0.61
C SER A 50 1.40 15.78 0.06
N TYR A 51 1.77 14.81 0.89
CA TYR A 51 1.77 13.40 0.57
C TYR A 51 1.17 12.58 1.70
N ALA A 52 0.28 11.65 1.38
CA ALA A 52 -0.26 10.66 2.30
C ALA A 52 0.11 9.25 1.87
N ASP A 53 0.57 8.42 2.81
CA ASP A 53 0.85 6.99 2.62
C ASP A 53 -0.14 6.18 3.44
N VAL A 54 -1.11 5.50 2.80
CA VAL A 54 -2.19 4.79 3.48
C VAL A 54 -1.94 3.29 3.48
N GLY A 55 -1.89 2.69 4.68
CA GLY A 55 -1.32 1.36 4.92
C GLY A 55 0.20 1.44 4.95
N CYS A 56 0.72 2.47 5.62
CA CYS A 56 2.14 2.82 5.58
C CYS A 56 3.06 1.84 6.33
N GLY A 57 2.51 0.96 7.18
CA GLY A 57 3.31 0.13 8.09
C GLY A 57 4.28 0.97 8.91
N ALA A 58 5.56 0.59 8.94
CA ALA A 58 6.63 1.34 9.59
C ALA A 58 7.15 2.55 8.77
N GLY A 59 6.43 2.96 7.71
CA GLY A 59 6.62 4.23 7.02
C GLY A 59 7.67 4.24 5.91
N ALA A 60 7.98 3.13 5.26
CA ALA A 60 9.05 3.06 4.27
C ALA A 60 8.90 4.10 3.14
N ALA A 61 7.73 4.13 2.47
CA ALA A 61 7.47 5.09 1.40
C ALA A 61 7.33 6.52 1.94
N ALA A 62 6.66 6.70 3.09
CA ALA A 62 6.54 8.00 3.74
C ALA A 62 7.90 8.63 4.05
N PHE A 63 8.85 7.86 4.60
CA PHE A 63 10.20 8.35 4.86
C PHE A 63 10.98 8.65 3.58
N ALA A 64 10.86 7.81 2.57
CA ALA A 64 11.54 8.03 1.29
C ALA A 64 11.10 9.35 0.62
N VAL A 65 9.79 9.64 0.65
CA VAL A 65 9.26 10.92 0.14
C VAL A 65 9.70 12.09 1.01
N ALA A 66 9.66 11.96 2.36
CA ALA A 66 10.10 13.00 3.27
C ALA A 66 11.58 13.34 3.13
N ASP A 67 12.43 12.34 2.80
CA ASP A 67 13.86 12.51 2.56
C ASP A 67 14.14 13.21 1.22
N ARG A 68 13.42 12.77 0.18
CA ARG A 68 13.61 13.30 -1.16
C ARG A 68 13.07 14.72 -1.31
N TYR A 69 12.01 15.07 -0.57
CA TYR A 69 11.32 16.34 -0.62
C TYR A 69 11.12 16.94 0.78
N PRO A 70 12.15 17.61 1.36
CA PRO A 70 12.10 18.10 2.74
C PRO A 70 11.00 19.13 3.03
N GLU A 71 10.51 19.85 2.01
CA GLU A 71 9.43 20.85 2.13
C GLU A 71 8.03 20.20 2.05
N THR A 72 7.94 18.92 1.64
CA THR A 72 6.67 18.20 1.56
C THR A 72 6.17 17.84 2.97
N THR A 73 4.91 18.14 3.25
CA THR A 73 4.23 17.62 4.43
C THR A 73 3.80 16.17 4.17
N VAL A 74 4.34 15.24 4.94
CA VAL A 74 4.09 13.80 4.79
C VAL A 74 3.27 13.28 5.96
N VAL A 75 2.22 12.47 5.68
CA VAL A 75 1.45 11.77 6.70
C VAL A 75 1.32 10.29 6.32
N GLY A 76 1.82 9.42 7.20
CA GLY A 76 1.55 7.99 7.10
C GLY A 76 0.30 7.61 7.89
N TYR A 77 -0.55 6.78 7.29
CA TYR A 77 -1.76 6.23 7.91
C TYR A 77 -1.69 4.71 7.95
N ASP A 78 -2.01 4.11 9.07
CA ASP A 78 -2.13 2.65 9.19
C ASP A 78 -3.23 2.28 10.20
N ALA A 79 -3.73 1.06 10.11
CA ALA A 79 -4.69 0.51 11.07
C ALA A 79 -4.00 -0.09 12.31
N ALA A 80 -2.74 -0.50 12.19
CA ALA A 80 -1.96 -1.17 13.23
C ALA A 80 -1.22 -0.16 14.11
N ASP A 81 -1.66 -0.01 15.35
CA ASP A 81 -1.01 0.91 16.31
C ASP A 81 0.47 0.58 16.55
N PRO A 82 0.92 -0.71 16.63
CA PRO A 82 2.34 -1.02 16.80
C PRO A 82 3.20 -0.60 15.61
N ALA A 83 2.68 -0.67 14.38
CA ALA A 83 3.39 -0.18 13.19
C ALA A 83 3.60 1.34 13.25
N LEU A 84 2.55 2.06 13.62
CA LEU A 84 2.59 3.52 13.80
C LEU A 84 3.55 3.94 14.93
N GLU A 85 3.62 3.18 16.02
CA GLU A 85 4.56 3.47 17.10
C GLU A 85 6.01 3.29 16.64
N ALA A 86 6.32 2.22 15.89
CA ALA A 86 7.63 2.03 15.29
C ALA A 86 8.00 3.17 14.32
N ALA A 87 7.05 3.64 13.50
CA ALA A 87 7.25 4.76 12.60
C ALA A 87 7.47 6.09 13.35
N ARG A 88 6.73 6.34 14.42
CA ARG A 88 6.89 7.52 15.28
C ARG A 88 8.23 7.52 16.03
N GLU A 89 8.69 6.35 16.51
CA GLU A 89 10.02 6.18 17.11
C GLU A 89 11.11 6.57 16.11
N ARG A 90 11.07 6.00 14.92
CA ARG A 90 12.02 6.33 13.84
C ARG A 90 12.01 7.83 13.49
N THR A 91 10.83 8.47 13.50
CA THR A 91 10.69 9.92 13.27
C THR A 91 11.45 10.71 14.35
N ARG A 92 11.27 10.33 15.63
CA ARG A 92 11.94 10.99 16.77
C ARG A 92 13.46 10.82 16.71
N GLU A 93 13.93 9.59 16.46
CA GLU A 93 15.35 9.27 16.35
C GLU A 93 16.04 10.03 15.21
N ALA A 94 15.37 10.16 14.06
CA ALA A 94 15.88 10.89 12.90
C ALA A 94 15.71 12.42 13.01
N GLY A 95 15.03 12.93 14.05
CA GLY A 95 14.77 14.35 14.25
C GLY A 95 13.95 15.00 13.13
N ARG A 96 13.07 14.25 12.48
CA ARG A 96 12.29 14.73 11.34
C ARG A 96 11.07 15.53 11.79
N THR A 97 10.78 16.60 11.09
CA THR A 97 9.65 17.50 11.40
C THR A 97 8.60 17.56 10.30
N ASN A 98 8.91 17.05 9.11
CA ASN A 98 8.02 17.07 7.95
C ASN A 98 7.22 15.77 7.75
N VAL A 99 7.34 14.78 8.66
CA VAL A 99 6.60 13.52 8.61
C VAL A 99 5.88 13.27 9.93
N SER A 100 4.63 12.80 9.84
CA SER A 100 3.80 12.38 10.99
C SER A 100 3.04 11.09 10.67
N PHE A 101 2.52 10.41 11.71
CA PHE A 101 1.83 9.14 11.56
C PHE A 101 0.54 9.13 12.36
N GLU A 102 -0.57 8.76 11.70
CA GLU A 102 -1.93 8.79 12.25
C GLU A 102 -2.64 7.46 11.99
N ARG A 103 -3.62 7.15 12.84
CA ARG A 103 -4.41 5.93 12.67
C ARG A 103 -5.55 6.15 11.69
N ALA A 104 -5.65 5.27 10.69
CA ALA A 104 -6.80 5.20 9.80
C ALA A 104 -7.08 3.74 9.39
N VAL A 105 -8.33 3.43 9.09
CA VAL A 105 -8.80 2.10 8.70
C VAL A 105 -9.57 2.19 7.39
N LEU A 106 -9.12 1.50 6.35
CA LEU A 106 -9.88 1.35 5.12
C LEU A 106 -11.08 0.39 5.33
N PRO A 107 -12.22 0.62 4.67
CA PRO A 107 -12.45 1.64 3.64
C PRO A 107 -12.84 3.03 4.18
N ASP A 108 -12.90 3.23 5.50
CA ASP A 108 -13.38 4.46 6.15
C ASP A 108 -12.24 5.50 6.28
N PHE A 109 -11.67 5.91 5.15
CA PHE A 109 -10.63 6.93 5.09
C PHE A 109 -11.24 8.30 4.80
N ASP A 110 -11.23 9.18 5.80
CA ASP A 110 -11.78 10.54 5.70
C ASP A 110 -10.87 11.51 6.48
N PRO A 111 -9.71 11.87 5.92
CA PRO A 111 -8.80 12.84 6.53
C PRO A 111 -9.40 14.24 6.44
N GLU A 112 -9.14 15.09 7.44
CA GLU A 112 -9.67 16.48 7.51
C GLU A 112 -9.14 17.41 6.39
N ARG A 113 -8.25 16.90 5.53
CA ARG A 113 -7.59 17.64 4.44
C ARG A 113 -7.40 16.81 3.20
N THR A 114 -7.15 17.46 2.07
CA THR A 114 -6.75 16.81 0.82
C THR A 114 -5.23 16.80 0.66
N PHE A 115 -4.72 15.90 -0.18
CA PHE A 115 -3.29 15.73 -0.46
C PHE A 115 -3.01 15.82 -1.96
N ASP A 116 -1.86 16.39 -2.34
CA ASP A 116 -1.42 16.40 -3.73
C ASP A 116 -1.17 14.99 -4.25
N VAL A 117 -0.65 14.11 -3.38
CA VAL A 117 -0.41 12.71 -3.68
C VAL A 117 -0.88 11.83 -2.53
N ILE A 118 -1.65 10.79 -2.85
CA ILE A 118 -1.98 9.71 -1.92
C ILE A 118 -1.45 8.40 -2.48
N SER A 119 -0.77 7.61 -1.65
CA SER A 119 -0.37 6.25 -1.98
C SER A 119 -1.06 5.20 -1.12
N ALA A 120 -1.23 3.99 -1.68
CA ALA A 120 -1.64 2.79 -0.95
C ALA A 120 -0.95 1.55 -1.56
N PHE A 121 0.13 1.09 -0.93
CA PHE A 121 0.95 0.02 -1.45
C PHE A 121 0.75 -1.28 -0.68
N PHE A 122 0.44 -2.37 -1.38
CA PHE A 122 0.22 -3.71 -0.81
C PHE A 122 -0.85 -3.77 0.30
N THR A 123 -1.77 -2.80 0.33
CA THR A 123 -2.78 -2.62 1.37
C THR A 123 -4.17 -3.06 0.91
N LEU A 124 -4.53 -2.73 -0.34
CA LEU A 124 -5.89 -2.96 -0.85
C LEU A 124 -6.29 -4.44 -0.93
N CYS A 125 -5.34 -5.35 -0.94
CA CYS A 125 -5.60 -6.79 -0.90
C CYS A 125 -6.22 -7.28 0.41
N TYR A 126 -6.14 -6.48 1.46
CA TYR A 126 -6.68 -6.75 2.80
C TYR A 126 -7.99 -6.00 3.08
N VAL A 127 -8.59 -5.39 2.07
CA VAL A 127 -9.81 -4.59 2.21
C VAL A 127 -10.96 -5.25 1.49
N GLU A 128 -12.04 -5.59 2.21
CA GLU A 128 -13.20 -6.28 1.66
C GLU A 128 -13.94 -5.41 0.63
N ASP A 129 -14.31 -4.18 0.99
CA ASP A 129 -14.92 -3.22 0.07
C ASP A 129 -13.84 -2.35 -0.61
N VAL A 130 -13.06 -2.99 -1.47
CA VAL A 130 -11.91 -2.36 -2.14
C VAL A 130 -12.32 -1.18 -3.04
N GLU A 131 -13.51 -1.21 -3.64
CA GLU A 131 -14.01 -0.11 -4.48
C GLU A 131 -14.38 1.11 -3.63
N ARG A 132 -14.99 0.90 -2.46
CA ARG A 132 -15.23 1.98 -1.50
C ARG A 132 -13.91 2.55 -0.99
N ALA A 133 -12.92 1.71 -0.72
CA ALA A 133 -11.60 2.14 -0.29
C ALA A 133 -10.92 3.04 -1.32
N ILE A 134 -10.87 2.63 -2.61
CA ILE A 134 -10.26 3.47 -3.65
C ILE A 134 -11.03 4.77 -3.89
N ARG A 135 -12.36 4.77 -3.71
CA ARG A 135 -13.16 6.01 -3.75
C ARG A 135 -12.79 6.95 -2.60
N ALA A 136 -12.73 6.45 -1.37
CA ALA A 136 -12.36 7.25 -0.20
C ALA A 136 -10.95 7.85 -0.34
N LEU A 137 -9.99 7.05 -0.80
CA LEU A 137 -8.64 7.53 -1.11
C LEU A 137 -8.65 8.62 -2.20
N TYR A 138 -9.38 8.39 -3.28
CA TYR A 138 -9.45 9.34 -4.40
C TYR A 138 -10.15 10.63 -4.01
N ASP A 139 -11.19 10.57 -3.19
CA ASP A 139 -11.91 11.75 -2.68
C ASP A 139 -11.00 12.66 -1.86
N ALA A 140 -10.05 12.10 -1.14
CA ALA A 140 -9.05 12.83 -0.36
C ALA A 140 -7.86 13.36 -1.20
N VAL A 141 -7.76 13.04 -2.49
CA VAL A 141 -6.78 13.67 -3.39
C VAL A 141 -7.22 15.10 -3.73
N ALA A 142 -6.30 16.05 -3.73
CA ALA A 142 -6.55 17.43 -4.13
C ALA A 142 -6.82 17.55 -5.65
N PRO A 143 -7.57 18.56 -6.12
CA PRO A 143 -7.69 18.83 -7.55
C PRO A 143 -6.31 19.03 -8.21
N GLY A 144 -6.06 18.30 -9.30
CA GLY A 144 -4.75 18.24 -9.98
C GLY A 144 -3.74 17.27 -9.37
N GLY A 145 -4.09 16.65 -8.25
CA GLY A 145 -3.29 15.63 -7.56
C GLY A 145 -3.40 14.24 -8.18
N VAL A 146 -2.92 13.24 -7.46
CA VAL A 146 -2.87 11.86 -7.96
C VAL A 146 -3.01 10.82 -6.83
N LEU A 147 -3.77 9.76 -7.09
CA LEU A 147 -3.79 8.55 -6.29
C LEU A 147 -2.86 7.50 -6.92
N VAL A 148 -1.90 6.96 -6.15
CA VAL A 148 -0.93 5.94 -6.61
C VAL A 148 -1.12 4.68 -5.77
N PHE A 149 -1.30 3.51 -6.38
CA PHE A 149 -1.50 2.29 -5.60
C PHE A 149 -1.13 1.01 -6.35
N THR A 150 -0.87 -0.04 -5.58
CA THR A 150 -0.80 -1.41 -6.07
C THR A 150 -2.13 -2.13 -5.84
N TYR A 151 -2.47 -3.06 -6.73
CA TYR A 151 -3.63 -3.90 -6.57
C TYR A 151 -3.39 -5.32 -7.11
N HIS A 152 -4.15 -6.29 -6.63
CA HIS A 152 -4.13 -7.65 -7.16
C HIS A 152 -5.20 -7.84 -8.24
N ASN A 153 -4.84 -8.52 -9.32
CA ASN A 153 -5.72 -8.86 -10.43
C ASN A 153 -6.00 -10.38 -10.48
N ARG A 154 -6.70 -10.83 -11.53
CA ARG A 154 -7.02 -12.26 -11.70
C ARG A 154 -5.79 -13.16 -11.84
N LEU A 155 -4.67 -12.64 -12.38
CA LEU A 155 -3.42 -13.40 -12.46
C LEU A 155 -2.81 -13.58 -11.06
N ALA A 156 -2.89 -12.54 -10.21
CA ALA A 156 -2.52 -12.66 -8.81
C ALA A 156 -3.32 -13.76 -8.12
N ARG A 157 -4.66 -13.74 -8.25
CA ARG A 157 -5.52 -14.77 -7.66
C ARG A 157 -5.11 -16.19 -8.05
N SER A 158 -4.81 -16.41 -9.32
CA SER A 158 -4.36 -17.74 -9.79
C SER A 158 -3.05 -18.16 -9.14
N ARG A 159 -2.10 -17.23 -8.97
CA ARG A 159 -0.83 -17.48 -8.29
C ARG A 159 -1.06 -17.77 -6.81
N PHE A 160 -1.85 -16.92 -6.12
CA PHE A 160 -2.14 -17.07 -4.70
C PHE A 160 -2.86 -18.38 -4.39
N ARG A 161 -3.77 -18.83 -5.27
CA ARG A 161 -4.42 -20.14 -5.14
C ARG A 161 -3.43 -21.30 -5.27
N ALA A 162 -2.53 -21.24 -6.24
CA ALA A 162 -1.51 -22.27 -6.37
C ALA A 162 -0.63 -22.38 -5.11
N VAL A 163 -0.24 -21.23 -4.55
CA VAL A 163 0.52 -21.21 -3.29
C VAL A 163 -0.31 -21.75 -2.12
N ALA A 164 -1.59 -21.36 -1.99
CA ALA A 164 -2.45 -21.82 -0.90
C ALA A 164 -2.80 -23.32 -1.00
N GLU A 165 -2.83 -23.88 -2.21
CA GLU A 165 -3.10 -25.31 -2.45
C GLU A 165 -1.88 -26.20 -2.18
N SER A 166 -0.66 -25.67 -2.35
CA SER A 166 0.61 -26.43 -2.17
C SER A 166 1.71 -25.50 -1.62
N PRO A 167 1.55 -24.96 -0.41
CA PRO A 167 2.49 -23.97 0.13
C PRO A 167 3.93 -24.49 0.17
N GLU A 168 4.14 -25.75 0.44
CA GLU A 168 5.45 -26.41 0.49
C GLU A 168 6.20 -26.43 -0.87
N GLU A 169 5.46 -26.27 -2.00
CA GLU A 169 6.08 -26.19 -3.33
C GLU A 169 6.54 -24.77 -3.69
N TYR A 170 5.97 -23.76 -3.03
CA TYR A 170 6.13 -22.35 -3.39
C TYR A 170 6.76 -21.47 -2.32
N LEU A 171 6.68 -21.90 -1.06
CA LEU A 171 7.23 -21.19 0.09
C LEU A 171 8.32 -22.04 0.74
N ASP A 172 9.44 -21.44 1.00
CA ASP A 172 10.60 -22.03 1.70
C ASP A 172 11.00 -21.12 2.89
N GLU A 173 12.06 -21.49 3.58
CA GLU A 173 12.56 -20.77 4.76
C GLU A 173 12.95 -19.30 4.47
N SER A 174 13.18 -18.96 3.18
CA SER A 174 13.47 -17.57 2.77
C SER A 174 12.21 -16.79 2.35
N SER A 175 11.05 -17.43 2.41
CA SER A 175 9.80 -16.80 1.99
C SER A 175 9.27 -15.83 3.03
N ARG A 176 8.78 -14.68 2.58
CA ARG A 176 8.17 -13.62 3.43
C ARG A 176 6.83 -14.00 4.03
N PHE A 177 6.30 -15.16 3.70
CA PHE A 177 4.97 -15.59 4.10
C PHE A 177 5.06 -16.93 4.80
N ASP A 178 4.45 -16.99 5.97
CA ASP A 178 4.26 -18.22 6.72
C ASP A 178 3.25 -19.11 6.00
N PRO A 179 3.64 -20.37 5.64
CA PRO A 179 2.75 -21.32 4.98
C PRO A 179 1.44 -21.59 5.73
N ASP A 180 1.48 -21.64 7.07
CA ASP A 180 0.33 -21.99 7.91
C ASP A 180 -0.74 -20.88 7.94
N THR A 181 -0.33 -19.62 7.80
CA THR A 181 -1.23 -18.47 7.84
C THR A 181 -1.49 -17.85 6.46
N TYR A 182 -0.88 -18.37 5.40
CA TYR A 182 -0.95 -17.80 4.06
C TYR A 182 -2.38 -17.65 3.53
N ALA A 183 -3.19 -18.69 3.67
CA ALA A 183 -4.56 -18.70 3.17
C ALA A 183 -5.44 -17.69 3.93
N ASP A 184 -5.30 -17.62 5.23
CA ASP A 184 -6.05 -16.67 6.08
C ASP A 184 -5.63 -15.23 5.78
N ARG A 185 -4.31 -15.00 5.64
CA ARG A 185 -3.76 -13.68 5.30
C ARG A 185 -4.33 -13.14 4.00
N PHE A 186 -4.52 -13.99 2.99
CA PHE A 186 -4.94 -13.60 1.65
C PHE A 186 -6.35 -14.07 1.28
N GLU A 187 -7.22 -14.32 2.25
CA GLU A 187 -8.59 -14.79 2.02
C GLU A 187 -9.35 -13.94 1.00
N LEU A 188 -9.26 -12.61 1.08
CA LEU A 188 -9.94 -11.69 0.17
C LEU A 188 -9.41 -11.74 -1.28
N VAL A 189 -8.11 -12.03 -1.46
CA VAL A 189 -7.53 -12.28 -2.79
C VAL A 189 -8.00 -13.64 -3.31
N LEU A 190 -8.00 -14.67 -2.48
CA LEU A 190 -8.40 -16.04 -2.82
C LEU A 190 -9.89 -16.13 -3.15
N SER A 191 -10.76 -15.44 -2.42
CA SER A 191 -12.19 -15.31 -2.75
C SER A 191 -12.41 -14.49 -4.01
N GLY A 192 -11.57 -13.49 -4.25
CA GLY A 192 -11.62 -12.57 -5.39
C GLY A 192 -12.31 -11.24 -5.10
N GLU A 193 -12.66 -10.98 -3.84
CA GLU A 193 -13.37 -9.77 -3.44
C GLU A 193 -12.50 -8.52 -3.50
N SER A 194 -11.22 -8.63 -3.09
CA SER A 194 -10.27 -7.51 -3.16
C SER A 194 -9.56 -7.35 -4.51
N LEU A 195 -9.98 -8.08 -5.55
CA LEU A 195 -9.38 -7.94 -6.88
C LEU A 195 -9.85 -6.68 -7.58
N LEU A 196 -8.94 -6.02 -8.28
CA LEU A 196 -9.25 -4.91 -9.16
C LEU A 196 -8.85 -5.21 -10.62
N SER A 197 -9.35 -4.38 -11.51
CA SER A 197 -8.96 -4.27 -12.91
C SER A 197 -9.09 -2.82 -13.35
N TYR A 198 -8.55 -2.47 -14.49
CA TYR A 198 -8.68 -1.12 -15.05
C TYR A 198 -10.14 -0.70 -15.18
N ASP A 199 -11.02 -1.60 -15.63
CA ASP A 199 -12.45 -1.33 -15.76
C ASP A 199 -13.10 -1.06 -14.39
N ARG A 200 -12.84 -1.91 -13.38
CA ARG A 200 -13.38 -1.71 -12.02
C ARG A 200 -12.89 -0.41 -11.38
N ILE A 201 -11.62 -0.05 -11.59
CA ILE A 201 -11.06 1.22 -11.12
C ILE A 201 -11.75 2.39 -11.83
N HIS A 202 -11.90 2.31 -13.16
CA HIS A 202 -12.60 3.34 -13.93
C HIS A 202 -14.05 3.48 -13.50
N ASP A 203 -14.78 2.38 -13.33
CA ASP A 203 -16.18 2.40 -12.89
C ASP A 203 -16.34 3.01 -11.49
N ALA A 204 -15.36 2.78 -10.61
CA ALA A 204 -15.37 3.34 -9.26
C ALA A 204 -15.01 4.84 -9.23
N LEU A 205 -14.06 5.30 -10.06
CA LEU A 205 -13.44 6.63 -9.96
C LEU A 205 -13.82 7.58 -11.11
N GLY A 206 -14.43 7.07 -12.18
CA GLY A 206 -14.75 7.86 -13.39
C GLY A 206 -13.52 8.25 -14.23
N THR A 207 -12.34 7.76 -13.86
CA THR A 207 -11.06 8.10 -14.51
C THR A 207 -10.23 6.83 -14.73
N TRP A 208 -9.60 6.71 -15.90
CA TRP A 208 -8.77 5.56 -16.22
C TRP A 208 -7.46 5.57 -15.46
N PRO A 209 -7.07 4.47 -14.80
CA PRO A 209 -5.75 4.34 -14.23
C PRO A 209 -4.69 4.31 -15.32
N ARG A 210 -3.50 4.78 -15.00
CA ARG A 210 -2.31 4.74 -15.85
C ARG A 210 -1.24 3.91 -15.15
N SER A 211 -0.47 3.14 -15.91
CA SER A 211 0.66 2.39 -15.36
C SER A 211 1.77 3.34 -14.95
N VAL A 212 2.32 3.19 -13.74
CA VAL A 212 3.53 3.91 -13.31
C VAL A 212 4.72 3.57 -14.21
N TRP A 213 4.76 2.35 -14.74
CA TRP A 213 5.79 1.90 -15.69
C TRP A 213 5.80 2.65 -17.03
N SER A 214 4.78 3.48 -17.31
CA SER A 214 4.82 4.37 -18.47
C SER A 214 5.77 5.56 -18.29
N VAL A 215 6.21 5.81 -17.07
CA VAL A 215 7.10 6.92 -16.70
C VAL A 215 8.42 6.42 -16.06
N ALA A 216 8.43 5.19 -15.55
CA ALA A 216 9.61 4.58 -14.94
C ALA A 216 10.64 4.13 -16.01
N GLU A 217 11.91 4.34 -15.75
CA GLU A 217 13.00 4.02 -16.71
C GLU A 217 13.23 2.51 -16.89
N GLU A 218 13.00 1.70 -15.83
CA GLU A 218 13.28 0.26 -15.86
C GLU A 218 12.08 -0.58 -16.30
N ALA A 219 11.81 -0.64 -17.60
CA ALA A 219 10.71 -1.44 -18.17
C ALA A 219 10.80 -2.96 -17.90
N GLU A 220 11.99 -3.47 -17.57
CA GLU A 220 12.22 -4.89 -17.24
C GLU A 220 11.46 -5.32 -15.99
N ARG A 221 11.27 -4.44 -15.02
CA ARG A 221 10.45 -4.68 -13.84
C ARG A 221 8.98 -4.91 -14.16
N TYR A 222 8.50 -4.45 -15.31
CA TYR A 222 7.10 -4.63 -15.72
C TYR A 222 6.66 -6.10 -15.71
N GLY A 223 7.54 -7.01 -16.08
CA GLY A 223 7.26 -8.44 -16.05
C GLY A 223 6.92 -8.97 -14.64
N ALA A 224 7.61 -8.46 -13.63
CA ALA A 224 7.40 -8.84 -12.23
C ALA A 224 6.04 -8.34 -11.67
N TRP A 225 5.53 -7.25 -12.21
CA TRP A 225 4.34 -6.57 -11.71
C TRP A 225 3.02 -6.97 -12.40
N ARG A 226 3.02 -7.92 -13.30
CA ARG A 226 1.80 -8.36 -13.99
C ARG A 226 0.67 -8.81 -13.07
N GLN A 227 1.00 -9.37 -11.92
CA GLN A 227 0.04 -9.87 -10.93
C GLN A 227 -0.39 -8.80 -9.93
N ASN A 228 0.45 -7.81 -9.72
CA ASN A 228 0.24 -6.72 -8.77
C ASN A 228 0.59 -5.38 -9.43
N PRO A 229 -0.24 -4.90 -10.36
CA PRO A 229 0.05 -3.66 -11.09
C PRO A 229 0.22 -2.47 -10.15
N LEU A 230 1.19 -1.60 -10.47
CA LEU A 230 1.40 -0.30 -9.87
C LEU A 230 0.83 0.77 -10.82
N VAL A 231 -0.18 1.49 -10.36
CA VAL A 231 -0.92 2.46 -11.17
C VAL A 231 -1.04 3.80 -10.47
N TYR A 232 -1.29 4.84 -11.28
CA TYR A 232 -1.71 6.14 -10.77
C TYR A 232 -2.99 6.61 -11.47
N VAL A 233 -3.82 7.36 -10.73
CA VAL A 233 -5.09 7.90 -11.18
C VAL A 233 -5.08 9.40 -10.93
N PRO A 234 -4.97 10.25 -11.96
CA PRO A 234 -5.01 11.71 -11.80
C PRO A 234 -6.44 12.18 -11.46
N LYS A 235 -6.52 13.25 -10.65
CA LYS A 235 -7.78 13.92 -10.27
C LYS A 235 -7.93 15.29 -10.92
#